data_f78c44237997d677f2293ffaab09cf5f
#
_entry.id   f78c44237997d677f2293ffaab09cf5f
#
_cell.length_a   1.000
_cell.length_b   1.000
_cell.length_c   1.000
_cell.angle_alpha   90.00
_cell.angle_beta   90.00
_cell.angle_gamma   90.00
#
_symmetry.space_group_name_H-M   'P 1'
#
loop_
_entity.id
_entity.type
_entity.pdbx_description
1 polymer ?
#
loop_
_entity_poly.entity_id
_entity_poly.type
_entity_poly.pdbx_seq_one_letter_code
_entity_poly.pdbx_strand_id
1 'polypeptide(L)'
;FKNLHVSRGWLDTSVSFGEPGYEERETLSNGLNTAASSGFTSILLNPDCNPLVDSHSAVEFLKKKSSNTTTKIYPVANLTSNSNGRDLASLYDMKLAGAVAYGDYKKTINDSSILKIALEYTKTFGGRVISFCQDEFLSQNGVINESIVSTELGLKGIPDISESINIYRD
;
A
#
# COMPACT_ATOMS: atom_id res chain seq x y z
N PHE A 1 -36.68 15.69 -2.39
CA PHE A 1 -35.68 15.96 -3.42
C PHE A 1 -36.13 15.32 -4.73
N LYS A 2 -36.31 16.11 -5.81
CA LYS A 2 -36.50 15.58 -7.17
C LYS A 2 -35.12 15.07 -7.65
N ASN A 3 -35.06 13.84 -8.17
CA ASN A 3 -33.85 13.22 -8.70
C ASN A 3 -32.77 12.88 -7.65
N LEU A 4 -33.14 12.46 -6.45
CA LEU A 4 -32.17 11.93 -5.48
C LEU A 4 -31.73 10.51 -5.91
N HIS A 5 -30.42 10.37 -6.11
CA HIS A 5 -29.78 9.08 -6.33
C HIS A 5 -29.03 8.68 -5.06
N VAL A 6 -29.21 7.45 -4.61
CA VAL A 6 -28.54 6.89 -3.43
C VAL A 6 -27.74 5.67 -3.85
N SER A 7 -26.48 5.62 -3.46
CA SER A 7 -25.60 4.49 -3.70
C SER A 7 -24.81 4.13 -2.42
N ARG A 8 -24.13 2.99 -2.42
CA ARG A 8 -23.10 2.73 -1.42
C ARG A 8 -21.95 3.70 -1.63
N GLY A 9 -21.30 4.12 -0.54
CA GLY A 9 -20.08 4.92 -0.63
C GLY A 9 -18.95 4.14 -1.30
N TRP A 10 -18.06 4.88 -1.95
CA TRP A 10 -16.91 4.31 -2.68
C TRP A 10 -15.84 3.80 -1.73
N LEU A 11 -15.08 2.82 -2.19
CA LEU A 11 -13.85 2.32 -1.58
C LEU A 11 -12.69 2.66 -2.52
N ASP A 12 -11.64 3.33 -2.00
CA ASP A 12 -10.36 3.44 -2.66
C ASP A 12 -9.38 2.43 -2.04
N THR A 13 -8.76 1.62 -2.88
CA THR A 13 -7.90 0.51 -2.44
C THR A 13 -6.42 0.85 -2.40
N SER A 14 -6.02 2.10 -2.71
CA SER A 14 -4.61 2.49 -2.72
C SER A 14 -4.44 3.99 -2.52
N VAL A 15 -4.49 4.42 -1.26
CA VAL A 15 -4.37 5.83 -0.87
C VAL A 15 -3.06 6.05 -0.12
N SER A 16 -2.40 7.17 -0.40
CA SER A 16 -1.16 7.60 0.26
C SER A 16 -1.32 9.03 0.74
N PHE A 17 -1.25 9.26 2.05
CA PHE A 17 -1.26 10.62 2.63
C PHE A 17 0.13 11.08 3.05
N GLY A 18 0.87 10.23 3.75
CA GLY A 18 2.20 10.54 4.25
C GLY A 18 2.25 10.82 5.76
N GLU A 19 1.14 11.20 6.40
CA GLU A 19 1.08 11.32 7.86
C GLU A 19 1.02 9.92 8.51
N PRO A 20 1.84 9.67 9.55
CA PRO A 20 2.81 10.56 10.17
C PRO A 20 4.13 10.69 9.40
N GLY A 21 4.79 11.84 9.55
CA GLY A 21 6.17 12.08 9.15
C GLY A 21 6.40 12.79 7.83
N TYR A 22 5.37 12.89 6.97
CA TYR A 22 5.39 13.61 5.71
C TYR A 22 4.09 14.42 5.55
N GLU A 23 3.72 15.16 6.61
CA GLU A 23 2.49 15.96 6.69
C GLU A 23 2.42 17.06 5.64
N GLU A 24 3.58 17.47 5.10
CA GLU A 24 3.68 18.42 3.99
C GLU A 24 3.07 17.89 2.68
N ARG A 25 2.94 16.56 2.54
CA ARG A 25 2.30 15.92 1.39
C ARG A 25 0.78 15.93 1.56
N GLU A 26 0.30 15.37 2.65
CA GLU A 26 -1.11 15.36 3.03
C GLU A 26 -1.26 14.91 4.49
N THR A 27 -2.18 15.57 5.22
CA THR A 27 -2.56 15.13 6.56
C THR A 27 -3.70 14.13 6.55
N LEU A 28 -3.74 13.23 7.53
CA LEU A 28 -4.86 12.27 7.68
C LEU A 28 -6.22 12.99 7.78
N SER A 29 -6.26 14.12 8.50
CA SER A 29 -7.51 14.87 8.69
C SER A 29 -8.02 15.46 7.38
N ASN A 30 -7.16 16.14 6.62
CA ASN A 30 -7.56 16.77 5.35
C ASN A 30 -7.87 15.71 4.29
N GLY A 31 -7.04 14.67 4.17
CA GLY A 31 -7.27 13.57 3.22
C GLY A 31 -8.59 12.83 3.49
N LEU A 32 -8.94 12.56 4.76
CA LEU A 32 -10.22 11.95 5.12
C LEU A 32 -11.43 12.85 4.81
N ASN A 33 -11.30 14.16 5.03
CA ASN A 33 -12.35 15.12 4.68
C ASN A 33 -12.54 15.21 3.16
N THR A 34 -11.45 15.23 2.41
CA THR A 34 -11.47 15.23 0.95
C THR A 34 -12.11 13.96 0.40
N ALA A 35 -11.73 12.80 0.93
CA ALA A 35 -12.34 11.52 0.58
C ALA A 35 -13.85 11.51 0.87
N ALA A 36 -14.27 11.98 2.06
CA ALA A 36 -15.68 12.06 2.44
C ALA A 36 -16.47 12.97 1.50
N SER A 37 -15.95 14.15 1.17
CA SER A 37 -16.59 15.11 0.26
C SER A 37 -16.71 14.58 -1.17
N SER A 38 -15.81 13.66 -1.56
CA SER A 38 -15.81 12.99 -2.86
C SER A 38 -16.63 11.67 -2.89
N GLY A 39 -17.30 11.33 -1.78
CA GLY A 39 -18.19 10.16 -1.70
C GLY A 39 -17.49 8.85 -1.30
N PHE A 40 -16.23 8.89 -0.91
CA PHE A 40 -15.52 7.71 -0.39
C PHE A 40 -15.86 7.52 1.11
N THR A 41 -16.34 6.35 1.45
CA THR A 41 -16.63 5.97 2.85
C THR A 41 -15.55 5.07 3.44
N SER A 42 -14.68 4.55 2.60
CA SER A 42 -13.63 3.60 2.96
C SER A 42 -12.39 3.83 2.12
N ILE A 43 -11.21 3.80 2.74
CA ILE A 43 -9.93 3.87 2.04
C ILE A 43 -8.97 2.81 2.60
N LEU A 44 -8.20 2.17 1.73
CA LEU A 44 -7.00 1.42 2.12
C LEU A 44 -5.81 2.37 2.10
N LEU A 45 -5.23 2.60 3.28
CA LEU A 45 -4.09 3.51 3.43
C LEU A 45 -2.79 2.73 3.35
N ASN A 46 -1.95 3.10 2.38
CA ASN A 46 -0.64 2.50 2.17
C ASN A 46 0.35 2.88 3.29
N PRO A 47 1.34 2.02 3.59
CA PRO A 47 2.31 2.24 4.67
C PRO A 47 3.50 3.11 4.21
N ASP A 48 3.21 4.29 3.64
CA ASP A 48 4.21 5.22 3.08
C ASP A 48 4.50 6.43 3.97
N CYS A 49 4.57 6.21 5.26
CA CYS A 49 4.79 7.20 6.30
C CYS A 49 6.06 6.93 7.13
N ASN A 50 6.40 7.84 8.03
CA ASN A 50 7.54 7.72 8.94
C ASN A 50 7.11 8.14 10.37
N PRO A 51 7.13 7.24 11.37
CA PRO A 51 7.63 5.86 11.28
C PRO A 51 6.75 4.96 10.41
N LEU A 52 7.36 3.86 9.92
CA LEU A 52 6.67 2.86 9.09
C LEU A 52 5.55 2.16 9.86
N VAL A 53 4.58 1.61 9.13
CA VAL A 53 3.45 0.86 9.70
C VAL A 53 3.82 -0.62 9.85
N ASP A 54 4.83 -0.91 10.67
CA ASP A 54 5.37 -2.27 10.89
C ASP A 54 5.14 -2.79 12.33
N SER A 55 4.31 -2.11 13.10
CA SER A 55 4.00 -2.45 14.49
C SER A 55 2.52 -2.30 14.82
N HIS A 56 2.08 -2.97 15.89
CA HIS A 56 0.72 -2.88 16.43
C HIS A 56 0.32 -1.42 16.70
N SER A 57 1.19 -0.66 17.36
CA SER A 57 0.90 0.71 17.75
C SER A 57 0.74 1.65 16.55
N ALA A 58 1.51 1.44 15.49
CA ALA A 58 1.39 2.24 14.27
C ALA A 58 0.02 2.00 13.58
N VAL A 59 -0.41 0.75 13.50
CA VAL A 59 -1.74 0.40 12.96
C VAL A 59 -2.85 0.98 13.82
N GLU A 60 -2.75 0.84 15.15
CA GLU A 60 -3.74 1.36 16.09
C GLU A 60 -3.86 2.88 15.99
N PHE A 61 -2.76 3.60 15.85
CA PHE A 61 -2.75 5.05 15.63
C PHE A 61 -3.62 5.44 14.41
N LEU A 62 -3.41 4.80 13.27
CA LEU A 62 -4.18 5.08 12.04
C LEU A 62 -5.67 4.77 12.24
N LYS A 63 -6.00 3.67 12.91
CA LYS A 63 -7.39 3.30 13.21
C LYS A 63 -8.06 4.33 14.11
N LYS A 64 -7.38 4.79 15.16
CA LYS A 64 -7.89 5.81 16.08
C LYS A 64 -8.14 7.14 15.36
N LYS A 65 -7.28 7.54 14.45
CA LYS A 65 -7.44 8.79 13.68
C LYS A 65 -8.73 8.81 12.84
N SER A 66 -9.19 7.66 12.34
CA SER A 66 -10.43 7.56 11.56
C SER A 66 -11.66 7.14 12.36
N SER A 67 -11.57 6.98 13.68
CA SER A 67 -12.69 6.46 14.50
C SER A 67 -13.94 7.33 14.44
N ASN A 68 -13.77 8.65 14.44
CA ASN A 68 -14.84 9.64 14.47
C ASN A 68 -15.04 10.37 13.12
N THR A 69 -14.57 9.80 12.02
CA THR A 69 -14.70 10.38 10.69
C THR A 69 -15.71 9.62 9.84
N THR A 70 -16.26 10.28 8.82
CA THR A 70 -17.19 9.67 7.86
C THR A 70 -16.50 8.58 7.05
N THR A 71 -15.29 8.88 6.57
CA THR A 71 -14.47 7.91 5.84
C THR A 71 -13.61 7.11 6.82
N LYS A 72 -13.60 5.80 6.70
CA LYS A 72 -12.83 4.89 7.55
C LYS A 72 -11.52 4.48 6.89
N ILE A 73 -10.44 4.47 7.68
CA ILE A 73 -9.14 3.94 7.27
C ILE A 73 -9.11 2.43 7.50
N TYR A 74 -8.68 1.72 6.47
CA TYR A 74 -8.26 0.31 6.52
C TYR A 74 -6.75 0.28 6.28
N PRO A 75 -5.91 0.18 7.32
CA PRO A 75 -4.48 0.24 7.16
C PRO A 75 -3.92 -0.97 6.42
N VAL A 76 -3.09 -0.72 5.42
CA VAL A 76 -2.11 -1.68 4.93
C VAL A 76 -0.87 -1.53 5.78
N ALA A 77 -0.38 -2.62 6.34
CA ALA A 77 0.83 -2.63 7.17
C ALA A 77 2.04 -3.11 6.36
N ASN A 78 3.24 -2.75 6.78
CA ASN A 78 4.45 -3.29 6.16
C ASN A 78 4.53 -4.80 6.34
N LEU A 79 4.94 -5.50 5.28
CA LEU A 79 5.15 -6.95 5.29
C LEU A 79 6.44 -7.29 6.04
N THR A 80 7.48 -6.48 5.82
CA THR A 80 8.78 -6.67 6.46
C THR A 80 9.12 -5.55 7.43
N SER A 81 9.87 -5.87 8.47
CA SER A 81 10.35 -4.91 9.47
C SER A 81 11.20 -3.85 8.80
N ASN A 82 10.94 -2.59 9.11
CA ASN A 82 11.59 -1.45 8.47
C ASN A 82 11.52 -1.46 6.94
N SER A 83 10.58 -2.23 6.36
CA SER A 83 10.46 -2.40 4.89
C SER A 83 11.80 -2.80 4.25
N ASN A 84 12.52 -3.74 4.90
CA ASN A 84 13.88 -4.16 4.52
C ASN A 84 13.91 -5.36 3.56
N GLY A 85 12.76 -6.01 3.31
CA GLY A 85 12.64 -7.17 2.43
C GLY A 85 13.28 -8.46 2.95
N ARG A 86 13.66 -8.53 4.24
CA ARG A 86 14.41 -9.65 4.84
C ARG A 86 13.70 -10.31 6.01
N ASP A 87 13.24 -9.50 6.95
CA ASP A 87 12.63 -9.98 8.19
C ASP A 87 11.16 -9.62 8.22
N LEU A 88 10.29 -10.57 8.46
CA LEU A 88 8.85 -10.30 8.56
C LEU A 88 8.56 -9.40 9.77
N ALA A 89 7.64 -8.47 9.57
CA ALA A 89 7.08 -7.69 10.66
C ALA A 89 6.14 -8.55 11.55
N SER A 90 5.65 -7.99 12.64
CA SER A 90 4.74 -8.69 13.56
C SER A 90 3.31 -8.78 12.98
N LEU A 91 3.15 -9.54 11.88
CA LEU A 91 1.94 -9.52 11.04
C LEU A 91 0.67 -9.83 11.83
N TYR A 92 0.70 -10.84 12.71
CA TYR A 92 -0.48 -11.22 13.50
C TYR A 92 -0.86 -10.14 14.51
N ASP A 93 0.11 -9.52 15.18
CA ASP A 93 -0.17 -8.41 16.12
C ASP A 93 -0.78 -7.22 15.40
N MET A 94 -0.28 -6.91 14.21
CA MET A 94 -0.87 -5.86 13.36
C MET A 94 -2.27 -6.22 12.88
N LYS A 95 -2.56 -7.52 12.63
CA LYS A 95 -3.92 -7.98 12.36
C LYS A 95 -4.86 -7.67 13.52
N LEU A 96 -4.44 -7.96 14.74
CA LEU A 96 -5.23 -7.67 15.94
C LEU A 96 -5.48 -6.16 16.12
N ALA A 97 -4.51 -5.32 15.73
CA ALA A 97 -4.67 -3.86 15.72
C ALA A 97 -5.61 -3.35 14.61
N GLY A 98 -5.92 -4.18 13.60
CA GLY A 98 -6.87 -3.86 12.53
C GLY A 98 -6.27 -3.63 11.15
N ALA A 99 -5.03 -4.08 10.90
CA ALA A 99 -4.47 -4.14 9.55
C ALA A 99 -5.28 -5.12 8.69
N VAL A 100 -5.52 -4.74 7.43
CA VAL A 100 -6.35 -5.52 6.49
C VAL A 100 -5.53 -6.24 5.43
N ALA A 101 -4.33 -5.73 5.15
CA ALA A 101 -3.38 -6.31 4.21
C ALA A 101 -1.94 -5.93 4.60
N TYR A 102 -0.96 -6.58 3.97
CA TYR A 102 0.47 -6.44 4.26
C TYR A 102 1.25 -6.29 2.97
N GLY A 103 2.13 -5.29 2.90
CA GLY A 103 2.98 -5.08 1.72
C GLY A 103 3.97 -3.94 1.95
N ASP A 104 5.14 -4.04 1.34
CA ASP A 104 6.17 -3.01 1.42
C ASP A 104 5.99 -2.04 0.24
N TYR A 105 5.06 -1.12 0.38
CA TYR A 105 4.61 -0.19 -0.64
C TYR A 105 5.73 0.31 -1.57
N LYS A 106 5.57 0.09 -2.88
CA LYS A 106 6.53 0.41 -3.94
C LYS A 106 7.92 -0.23 -3.76
N LYS A 107 8.01 -1.32 -2.99
CA LYS A 107 9.23 -2.12 -2.86
C LYS A 107 8.92 -3.57 -3.14
N THR A 108 9.75 -4.19 -3.97
CA THR A 108 9.67 -5.61 -4.28
C THR A 108 10.36 -6.42 -3.19
N ILE A 109 9.75 -7.52 -2.76
CA ILE A 109 10.42 -8.53 -1.94
C ILE A 109 11.23 -9.43 -2.88
N ASN A 110 12.53 -9.21 -2.93
CA ASN A 110 13.42 -9.95 -3.85
C ASN A 110 13.66 -11.39 -3.41
N ASP A 111 13.63 -11.65 -2.10
CA ASP A 111 13.78 -13.00 -1.57
C ASP A 111 12.46 -13.78 -1.62
N SER A 112 12.37 -14.72 -2.57
CA SER A 112 11.19 -15.58 -2.73
C SER A 112 10.91 -16.46 -1.52
N SER A 113 11.92 -16.78 -0.68
CA SER A 113 11.72 -17.56 0.53
C SER A 113 10.96 -16.77 1.60
N ILE A 114 11.27 -15.50 1.75
CA ILE A 114 10.55 -14.58 2.65
C ILE A 114 9.11 -14.39 2.18
N LEU A 115 8.90 -14.16 0.87
CA LEU A 115 7.56 -14.03 0.32
C LEU A 115 6.72 -15.29 0.54
N LYS A 116 7.31 -16.48 0.29
CA LYS A 116 6.64 -17.77 0.54
C LYS A 116 6.22 -17.90 2.01
N ILE A 117 7.15 -17.64 2.94
CA ILE A 117 6.86 -17.71 4.38
C ILE A 117 5.75 -16.71 4.75
N ALA A 118 5.81 -15.48 4.22
CA ALA A 118 4.79 -14.47 4.44
C ALA A 118 3.40 -14.93 3.99
N LEU A 119 3.29 -15.52 2.78
CA LEU A 119 2.05 -16.04 2.23
C LEU A 119 1.50 -17.21 3.06
N GLU A 120 2.35 -18.15 3.44
CA GLU A 120 1.97 -19.29 4.30
C GLU A 120 1.52 -18.82 5.69
N TYR A 121 2.25 -17.89 6.29
CA TYR A 121 1.92 -17.37 7.61
C TYR A 121 0.63 -16.54 7.60
N THR A 122 0.49 -15.61 6.66
CA THR A 122 -0.73 -14.77 6.57
C THR A 122 -1.99 -15.61 6.31
N LYS A 123 -1.87 -16.72 5.58
CA LYS A 123 -2.97 -17.64 5.34
C LYS A 123 -3.55 -18.22 6.63
N THR A 124 -2.75 -18.43 7.68
CA THR A 124 -3.20 -19.00 8.95
C THR A 124 -4.25 -18.16 9.68
N PHE A 125 -4.27 -16.84 9.45
CA PHE A 125 -5.22 -15.90 10.05
C PHE A 125 -6.04 -15.10 9.03
N GLY A 126 -6.07 -15.54 7.77
CA GLY A 126 -6.82 -14.90 6.69
C GLY A 126 -6.28 -13.52 6.30
N GLY A 127 -4.99 -13.29 6.51
CA GLY A 127 -4.29 -12.09 6.03
C GLY A 127 -4.15 -12.07 4.52
N ARG A 128 -3.91 -10.90 3.95
CA ARG A 128 -3.69 -10.69 2.52
C ARG A 128 -2.36 -10.02 2.30
N VAL A 129 -1.58 -10.49 1.34
CA VAL A 129 -0.33 -9.87 0.92
C VAL A 129 -0.59 -9.06 -0.33
N ILE A 130 -0.04 -7.85 -0.38
CA ILE A 130 -0.01 -6.97 -1.56
C ILE A 130 1.43 -6.92 -2.03
N SER A 131 1.69 -7.47 -3.21
CA SER A 131 3.01 -7.46 -3.83
C SER A 131 3.16 -6.26 -4.76
N PHE A 132 4.36 -5.69 -4.80
CA PHE A 132 4.78 -4.71 -5.80
C PHE A 132 5.66 -5.41 -6.82
N CYS A 133 5.06 -5.75 -7.96
CA CYS A 133 5.69 -6.55 -8.99
C CYS A 133 6.54 -5.69 -9.93
N GLN A 134 7.76 -5.35 -9.52
CA GLN A 134 8.72 -4.66 -10.38
C GLN A 134 10.14 -5.12 -10.02
N ASP A 135 10.82 -5.77 -10.96
CA ASP A 135 12.22 -6.13 -10.77
C ASP A 135 13.11 -4.87 -10.83
N GLU A 136 13.80 -4.58 -9.72
CA GLU A 136 14.63 -3.37 -9.57
C GLU A 136 15.86 -3.40 -10.48
N PHE A 137 16.41 -4.58 -10.76
CA PHE A 137 17.59 -4.73 -11.60
C PHE A 137 17.27 -4.55 -13.09
N LEU A 138 16.07 -4.95 -13.51
CA LEU A 138 15.59 -4.74 -14.87
C LEU A 138 15.09 -3.31 -15.08
N SER A 139 14.40 -2.75 -14.13
CA SER A 139 13.86 -1.37 -14.22
C SER A 139 14.94 -0.28 -14.14
N GLN A 140 16.03 -0.51 -13.37
CA GLN A 140 17.23 0.34 -13.32
C GLN A 140 16.98 1.85 -13.36
N ASN A 141 16.05 2.38 -12.57
CA ASN A 141 15.67 3.79 -12.56
C ASN A 141 15.06 4.29 -13.90
N GLY A 142 14.42 3.42 -14.66
CA GLY A 142 13.61 3.81 -15.79
C GLY A 142 12.45 4.71 -15.33
N VAL A 143 12.02 5.61 -16.20
CA VAL A 143 10.99 6.63 -15.87
C VAL A 143 9.73 6.50 -16.72
N ILE A 144 9.74 5.65 -17.72
CA ILE A 144 8.64 5.40 -18.65
C ILE A 144 8.72 3.94 -19.13
N ASN A 145 7.61 3.36 -19.55
CA ASN A 145 7.64 2.04 -20.19
C ASN A 145 8.51 2.05 -21.46
N GLU A 146 9.30 1.02 -21.65
CA GLU A 146 10.14 0.85 -22.83
C GLU A 146 9.27 0.75 -24.09
N SER A 147 9.51 1.65 -25.03
CA SER A 147 8.72 1.77 -26.26
C SER A 147 9.44 2.65 -27.29
N ILE A 148 8.86 2.75 -28.49
CA ILE A 148 9.33 3.72 -29.49
C ILE A 148 9.32 5.13 -28.91
N VAL A 149 8.28 5.49 -28.14
CA VAL A 149 8.14 6.81 -27.53
C VAL A 149 9.26 7.09 -26.51
N SER A 150 9.64 6.12 -25.69
CA SER A 150 10.75 6.30 -24.74
C SER A 150 12.07 6.58 -25.47
N THR A 151 12.29 5.91 -26.60
CA THR A 151 13.46 6.11 -27.46
C THR A 151 13.47 7.49 -28.12
N GLU A 152 12.34 7.90 -28.70
CA GLU A 152 12.18 9.22 -29.32
C GLU A 152 12.39 10.38 -28.34
N LEU A 153 11.91 10.21 -27.09
CA LEU A 153 12.07 11.20 -26.03
C LEU A 153 13.46 11.16 -25.36
N GLY A 154 14.30 10.16 -25.67
CA GLY A 154 15.59 9.96 -25.00
C GLY A 154 15.45 9.62 -23.52
N LEU A 155 14.32 9.05 -23.10
CA LEU A 155 14.05 8.66 -21.73
C LEU A 155 14.38 7.19 -21.52
N LYS A 156 14.92 6.86 -20.34
CA LYS A 156 15.22 5.49 -19.98
C LYS A 156 13.92 4.69 -19.80
N GLY A 157 13.77 3.64 -20.61
CA GLY A 157 12.63 2.74 -20.56
C GLY A 157 12.72 1.73 -19.41
N ILE A 158 11.56 1.28 -18.96
CA ILE A 158 11.37 0.13 -18.07
C ILE A 158 10.82 -0.99 -18.95
N PRO A 159 11.56 -2.11 -19.13
CA PRO A 159 11.05 -3.22 -19.93
C PRO A 159 9.87 -3.89 -19.23
N ASP A 160 8.86 -4.31 -19.99
CA ASP A 160 7.64 -4.97 -19.50
C ASP A 160 7.92 -6.27 -18.75
N ILE A 161 9.00 -6.96 -19.11
CA ILE A 161 9.46 -8.16 -18.41
C ILE A 161 9.80 -7.89 -16.94
N SER A 162 10.16 -6.66 -16.56
CA SER A 162 10.45 -6.30 -15.17
C SER A 162 9.25 -6.50 -14.24
N GLU A 163 8.04 -6.32 -14.77
CA GLU A 163 6.79 -6.56 -14.06
C GLU A 163 6.37 -8.03 -14.18
N SER A 164 6.39 -8.56 -15.40
CA SER A 164 5.92 -9.92 -15.71
C SER A 164 6.64 -10.99 -14.92
N ILE A 165 7.96 -10.88 -14.75
CA ILE A 165 8.77 -11.89 -14.03
C ILE A 165 8.35 -12.01 -12.56
N ASN A 166 8.04 -10.88 -11.91
CA ASN A 166 7.59 -10.89 -10.52
C ASN A 166 6.14 -11.38 -10.38
N ILE A 167 5.27 -11.05 -11.33
CA ILE A 167 3.90 -11.59 -11.36
C ILE A 167 3.92 -13.12 -11.48
N TYR A 168 4.79 -13.69 -12.32
CA TYR A 168 4.90 -15.14 -12.46
C TYR A 168 5.52 -15.82 -11.25
N ARG A 169 6.37 -15.13 -10.50
CA ARG A 169 6.98 -15.64 -9.28
C ARG A 169 5.98 -15.68 -8.11
N ASP A 170 5.16 -14.64 -7.94
CA ASP A 170 4.27 -14.38 -6.80
C ASP A 170 2.95 -15.13 -6.91
#